data_d18ebb652ffbb7390f97b00aec28938d
#
_entry.id   d18ebb652ffbb7390f97b00aec28938d
#
_cell.length_a   1.000
_cell.length_b   1.000
_cell.length_c   1.000
_cell.angle_alpha   90.00
_cell.angle_beta   90.00
_cell.angle_gamma   90.00
#
_symmetry.space_group_name_H-M   'P 1'
#
loop_
_entity.id
_entity.type
_entity.pdbx_description
1 polymer ?
#
loop_
_entity_poly.entity_id
_entity_poly.type
_entity_poly.pdbx_seq_one_letter_code
_entity_poly.pdbx_strand_id
1 'polypeptide(L)'
;SFQVTAKEMALSVDDFSANLMQPAMAAMAQKIDDYICSKFIEIGGTAETAHGAGRMTEIAHIAKVVQRLNEQKAPMQGRSLVVSPAQMTSLYSISEFAKASERGDGGTAIREASLGRFMGMDIYMDQNINSHTTGTQRSDRTLAVHQSSAAVKKGASSFAIDGSASGSTTIKQGDTIRITHTSGNKFDYVVTNESDVTGQNSTATLNVSPPLYEDLDEDNVVELIISLATSQQNMAFTENAIALAMVPLDEPMGPGTDSSVVSHNGYSMRASITYNHAMKIDEVSL
;
A
#
# COMPACT_ATOMS: atom_id res chain seq x y z
N SER A 1 17.43 18.83 5.57
CA SER A 1 18.33 20.00 5.50
C SER A 1 19.78 19.54 5.39
N PHE A 2 20.58 20.28 4.69
CA PHE A 2 22.03 20.06 4.59
C PHE A 2 22.75 21.40 4.73
N GLN A 3 23.99 21.34 5.16
CA GLN A 3 24.81 22.52 5.42
C GLN A 3 25.85 22.64 4.31
N VAL A 4 26.03 23.85 3.79
CA VAL A 4 26.98 24.17 2.73
C VAL A 4 27.86 25.32 3.21
N THR A 5 29.16 25.17 3.09
CA THR A 5 30.08 26.27 3.42
C THR A 5 30.17 27.25 2.25
N ALA A 6 30.35 28.55 2.57
CA ALA A 6 30.53 29.59 1.56
C ALA A 6 31.67 29.29 0.56
N LYS A 7 32.68 28.50 0.96
CA LYS A 7 33.76 28.04 0.11
C LYS A 7 33.35 26.98 -0.90
N GLU A 8 32.47 26.07 -0.51
CA GLU A 8 31.92 25.05 -1.42
C GLU A 8 30.96 25.67 -2.42
N MET A 9 30.16 26.66 -1.99
CA MET A 9 29.26 27.40 -2.86
C MET A 9 29.99 28.24 -3.92
N ALA A 10 31.16 28.78 -3.59
CA ALA A 10 31.98 29.58 -4.52
C ALA A 10 32.74 28.72 -5.56
N LEU A 11 32.95 27.44 -5.27
CA LEU A 11 33.75 26.55 -6.12
C LEU A 11 32.92 25.79 -7.18
N SER A 12 31.60 25.70 -7.05
CA SER A 12 30.80 24.81 -7.90
C SER A 12 29.32 25.19 -7.97
N VAL A 13 29.01 26.42 -8.39
CA VAL A 13 27.59 26.87 -8.51
C VAL A 13 26.81 26.06 -9.56
N ASP A 14 27.42 25.65 -10.65
CA ASP A 14 26.74 24.89 -11.70
C ASP A 14 26.44 23.42 -11.31
N ASP A 15 27.24 22.82 -10.43
CA ASP A 15 27.05 21.43 -10.00
C ASP A 15 26.17 21.27 -8.74
N PHE A 16 25.88 22.35 -8.02
CA PHE A 16 25.09 22.30 -6.77
C PHE A 16 23.69 21.76 -7.00
N SER A 17 23.02 22.25 -8.05
CA SER A 17 21.67 21.80 -8.40
C SER A 17 21.65 20.31 -8.79
N ALA A 18 22.62 19.87 -9.60
CA ALA A 18 22.67 18.49 -10.08
C ALA A 18 23.12 17.49 -8.98
N ASN A 19 24.08 17.89 -8.15
CA ASN A 19 24.70 16.98 -7.18
C ASN A 19 23.94 16.88 -5.84
N LEU A 20 23.22 17.92 -5.44
CA LEU A 20 22.56 17.97 -4.15
C LEU A 20 21.03 18.06 -4.26
N MET A 21 20.51 18.96 -5.11
CA MET A 21 19.06 19.17 -5.16
C MET A 21 18.32 18.05 -5.90
N GLN A 22 18.81 17.58 -7.03
CA GLN A 22 18.16 16.51 -7.79
C GLN A 22 18.07 15.19 -7.01
N PRO A 23 19.13 14.68 -6.37
CA PRO A 23 19.04 13.49 -5.53
C PRO A 23 18.10 13.67 -4.32
N ALA A 24 18.09 14.85 -3.71
CA ALA A 24 17.20 15.14 -2.60
C ALA A 24 15.72 15.12 -3.03
N MET A 25 15.40 15.70 -4.19
CA MET A 25 14.06 15.65 -4.77
C MET A 25 13.64 14.22 -5.13
N ALA A 26 14.54 13.45 -5.72
CA ALA A 26 14.30 12.04 -6.04
C ALA A 26 14.02 11.22 -4.76
N ALA A 27 14.78 11.44 -3.70
CA ALA A 27 14.57 10.77 -2.42
C ALA A 27 13.23 11.16 -1.75
N MET A 28 12.79 12.41 -1.91
CA MET A 28 11.48 12.84 -1.42
C MET A 28 10.35 12.21 -2.22
N ALA A 29 10.44 12.19 -3.55
CA ALA A 29 9.47 11.53 -4.40
C ALA A 29 9.35 10.04 -4.06
N GLN A 30 10.48 9.37 -3.86
CA GLN A 30 10.51 7.97 -3.44
C GLN A 30 9.85 7.75 -2.06
N LYS A 31 10.04 8.67 -1.11
CA LYS A 31 9.36 8.59 0.19
C LYS A 31 7.85 8.78 0.11
N ILE A 32 7.39 9.66 -0.78
CA ILE A 32 5.95 9.85 -1.00
C ILE A 32 5.35 8.59 -1.62
N ASP A 33 6.05 8.01 -2.57
CA ASP A 33 5.64 6.77 -3.23
C ASP A 33 5.59 5.58 -2.25
N ASP A 34 6.62 5.40 -1.42
CA ASP A 34 6.64 4.42 -0.34
C ASP A 34 5.47 4.62 0.66
N TYR A 35 5.17 5.88 1.00
CA TYR A 35 4.01 6.19 1.84
C TYR A 35 2.69 5.81 1.17
N ILE A 36 2.52 6.07 -0.13
CA ILE A 36 1.33 5.67 -0.88
C ILE A 36 1.23 4.14 -0.91
N CYS A 37 2.33 3.44 -1.17
CA CYS A 37 2.37 1.99 -1.16
C CYS A 37 2.05 1.39 0.22
N SER A 38 2.38 2.09 1.31
CA SER A 38 2.04 1.66 2.67
C SER A 38 0.54 1.70 2.98
N LYS A 39 -0.25 2.43 2.17
CA LYS A 39 -1.71 2.55 2.34
C LYS A 39 -2.50 1.29 1.95
N PHE A 40 -1.83 0.21 1.56
CA PHE A 40 -2.50 -1.09 1.36
C PHE A 40 -3.35 -1.51 2.56
N ILE A 41 -2.99 -1.08 3.76
CA ILE A 41 -3.70 -1.32 5.02
C ILE A 41 -5.14 -0.76 5.00
N GLU A 42 -5.39 0.28 4.22
CA GLU A 42 -6.70 0.94 4.14
C GLU A 42 -7.57 0.39 3.00
N ILE A 43 -7.02 -0.50 2.17
CA ILE A 43 -7.72 -1.06 1.01
C ILE A 43 -8.54 -2.28 1.42
N GLY A 44 -9.85 -2.13 1.47
CA GLY A 44 -10.78 -3.15 1.92
C GLY A 44 -11.17 -4.19 0.87
N GLY A 45 -10.24 -4.75 0.15
CA GLY A 45 -10.54 -5.81 -0.80
C GLY A 45 -9.33 -6.64 -1.14
N THR A 46 -9.42 -7.95 -1.00
CA THR A 46 -8.33 -8.86 -1.30
C THR A 46 -8.72 -9.81 -2.40
N ALA A 47 -7.90 -9.90 -3.44
CA ALA A 47 -7.99 -10.96 -4.41
C ALA A 47 -7.10 -12.10 -3.95
N GLU A 48 -7.72 -13.16 -3.48
CA GLU A 48 -7.03 -14.38 -3.07
C GLU A 48 -6.36 -15.04 -4.27
N THR A 49 -5.03 -14.96 -4.35
CA THR A 49 -4.26 -15.81 -5.24
C THR A 49 -3.82 -17.01 -4.42
N ALA A 50 -4.55 -18.11 -4.55
CA ALA A 50 -4.29 -19.30 -3.76
C ALA A 50 -2.89 -19.85 -4.02
N HIS A 51 -2.21 -20.24 -2.97
CA HIS A 51 -1.11 -21.19 -2.81
C HIS A 51 0.33 -20.73 -2.98
N GLY A 52 1.06 -20.96 -1.91
CA GLY A 52 2.51 -21.16 -1.85
C GLY A 52 3.28 -19.87 -1.71
N ALA A 53 3.49 -18.98 -2.52
CA ALA A 53 4.31 -17.79 -2.38
C ALA A 53 3.52 -16.47 -2.53
N GLY A 54 2.19 -16.50 -2.54
CA GLY A 54 1.36 -15.32 -2.71
C GLY A 54 1.58 -14.59 -4.04
N ARG A 55 2.10 -15.29 -5.05
CA ARG A 55 2.40 -14.72 -6.35
C ARG A 55 1.36 -15.11 -7.39
N MET A 56 1.04 -14.17 -8.26
CA MET A 56 0.23 -14.43 -9.44
C MET A 56 1.10 -15.16 -10.47
N THR A 57 0.81 -16.44 -10.70
CA THR A 57 1.54 -17.33 -11.62
C THR A 57 0.69 -17.79 -12.78
N GLU A 58 -0.59 -17.43 -12.78
CA GLU A 58 -1.56 -17.82 -13.81
C GLU A 58 -2.46 -16.64 -14.17
N ILE A 59 -2.98 -16.65 -15.37
CA ILE A 59 -3.98 -15.64 -15.82
C ILE A 59 -5.21 -15.63 -14.91
N ALA A 60 -5.60 -16.79 -14.39
CA ALA A 60 -6.73 -16.92 -13.47
C ALA A 60 -6.57 -16.03 -12.21
N HIS A 61 -5.35 -15.83 -11.74
CA HIS A 61 -5.09 -14.95 -10.61
C HIS A 61 -5.37 -13.48 -10.94
N ILE A 62 -4.99 -13.02 -12.14
CA ILE A 62 -5.30 -11.67 -12.62
C ILE A 62 -6.82 -11.51 -12.81
N ALA A 63 -7.48 -12.54 -13.34
CA ALA A 63 -8.94 -12.55 -13.48
C ALA A 63 -9.67 -12.40 -12.13
N LYS A 64 -9.15 -13.00 -11.06
CA LYS A 64 -9.69 -12.80 -9.69
C LYS A 64 -9.53 -11.35 -9.21
N VAL A 65 -8.44 -10.68 -9.54
CA VAL A 65 -8.26 -9.24 -9.22
C VAL A 65 -9.34 -8.41 -9.92
N VAL A 66 -9.57 -8.67 -11.22
CA VAL A 66 -10.62 -7.99 -11.98
C VAL A 66 -12.00 -8.29 -11.40
N GLN A 67 -12.26 -9.57 -11.05
CA GLN A 67 -13.50 -9.97 -10.40
C GLN A 67 -13.74 -9.18 -9.12
N ARG A 68 -12.71 -9.07 -8.28
CA ARG A 68 -12.82 -8.35 -7.00
C ARG A 68 -13.12 -6.87 -7.19
N LEU A 69 -12.46 -6.21 -8.14
CA LEU A 69 -12.78 -4.82 -8.49
C LEU A 69 -14.21 -4.66 -8.99
N ASN A 70 -14.74 -5.64 -9.75
CA ASN A 70 -16.12 -5.62 -10.22
C ASN A 70 -17.13 -5.83 -9.08
N GLU A 71 -16.85 -6.74 -8.16
CA GLU A 71 -17.68 -6.98 -6.97
C GLU A 71 -17.79 -5.73 -6.09
N GLN A 72 -16.69 -4.98 -5.99
CA GLN A 72 -16.66 -3.70 -5.29
C GLN A 72 -17.21 -2.53 -6.10
N LYS A 73 -17.74 -2.80 -7.30
CA LYS A 73 -18.33 -1.79 -8.20
C LYS A 73 -17.37 -0.68 -8.60
N ALA A 74 -16.05 -0.98 -8.65
CA ALA A 74 -15.05 -0.04 -9.13
C ALA A 74 -15.26 0.25 -10.62
N PRO A 75 -15.08 1.51 -11.09
CA PRO A 75 -15.18 1.86 -12.50
C PRO A 75 -14.31 0.97 -13.39
N MET A 76 -14.78 0.67 -14.59
CA MET A 76 -14.04 -0.19 -15.53
C MET A 76 -12.90 0.55 -16.27
N GLN A 77 -12.95 1.87 -16.27
CA GLN A 77 -11.94 2.71 -16.91
C GLN A 77 -10.89 3.16 -15.92
N GLY A 78 -9.66 3.36 -16.39
CA GLY A 78 -8.56 3.86 -15.55
C GLY A 78 -8.12 2.90 -14.44
N ARG A 79 -8.23 1.57 -14.67
CA ARG A 79 -7.75 0.56 -13.73
C ARG A 79 -6.27 0.32 -13.94
N SER A 80 -5.53 0.32 -12.84
CA SER A 80 -4.10 0.02 -12.80
C SER A 80 -3.82 -1.11 -11.83
N LEU A 81 -2.88 -1.96 -12.19
CA LEU A 81 -2.32 -3.00 -11.34
C LEU A 81 -0.85 -2.70 -11.12
N VAL A 82 -0.47 -2.36 -9.91
CA VAL A 82 0.91 -2.08 -9.52
C VAL A 82 1.48 -3.29 -8.80
N VAL A 83 2.59 -3.81 -9.32
CA VAL A 83 3.19 -5.06 -8.85
C VAL A 83 4.66 -4.86 -8.46
N SER A 84 5.11 -5.65 -7.51
CA SER A 84 6.51 -5.70 -7.11
C SER A 84 7.40 -6.31 -8.20
N PRO A 85 8.72 -6.05 -8.19
CA PRO A 85 9.67 -6.66 -9.13
C PRO A 85 9.63 -8.19 -9.14
N ALA A 86 9.48 -8.82 -7.97
CA ALA A 86 9.38 -10.26 -7.87
C ALA A 86 8.07 -10.81 -8.48
N GLN A 87 6.97 -10.07 -8.35
CA GLN A 87 5.71 -10.42 -8.98
C GLN A 87 5.78 -10.23 -10.50
N MET A 88 6.42 -9.15 -10.95
CA MET A 88 6.61 -8.90 -12.38
C MET A 88 7.39 -10.03 -13.05
N THR A 89 8.44 -10.53 -12.40
CA THR A 89 9.19 -11.71 -12.86
C THR A 89 8.29 -12.95 -12.98
N SER A 90 7.38 -13.15 -12.04
CA SER A 90 6.42 -14.26 -12.10
C SER A 90 5.43 -14.11 -13.26
N LEU A 91 4.99 -12.88 -13.55
CA LEU A 91 4.11 -12.61 -14.69
C LEU A 91 4.80 -12.89 -16.04
N TYR A 92 6.09 -12.55 -16.18
CA TYR A 92 6.85 -12.89 -17.39
C TYR A 92 6.99 -14.40 -17.62
N SER A 93 6.89 -15.22 -16.58
CA SER A 93 6.95 -16.67 -16.73
C SER A 93 5.65 -17.29 -17.24
N ILE A 94 4.56 -16.53 -17.28
CA ILE A 94 3.27 -16.98 -17.82
C ILE A 94 3.39 -17.05 -19.35
N SER A 95 3.07 -18.21 -19.93
CA SER A 95 3.28 -18.49 -21.35
C SER A 95 2.57 -17.50 -22.27
N GLU A 96 1.38 -17.07 -21.90
CA GLU A 96 0.53 -16.15 -22.64
C GLU A 96 1.11 -14.72 -22.70
N PHE A 97 1.93 -14.35 -21.72
CA PHE A 97 2.67 -13.09 -21.74
C PHE A 97 3.99 -13.20 -22.48
N ALA A 98 4.64 -14.35 -22.43
CA ALA A 98 5.93 -14.58 -23.06
C ALA A 98 5.82 -14.74 -24.58
N LYS A 99 4.69 -15.29 -25.09
CA LYS A 99 4.50 -15.54 -26.52
C LYS A 99 3.89 -14.36 -27.25
N ALA A 100 4.67 -13.69 -28.07
CA ALA A 100 4.23 -12.56 -28.90
C ALA A 100 3.06 -12.92 -29.83
N SER A 101 2.97 -14.19 -30.28
CA SER A 101 1.90 -14.66 -31.16
C SER A 101 0.53 -14.73 -30.48
N GLU A 102 0.50 -14.94 -29.18
CA GLU A 102 -0.73 -15.03 -28.41
C GLU A 102 -1.24 -13.65 -27.97
N ARG A 103 -0.33 -12.68 -27.79
CA ARG A 103 -0.69 -11.30 -27.44
C ARG A 103 -1.05 -10.43 -28.63
N GLY A 104 -0.51 -10.69 -29.80
CA GLY A 104 -0.71 -9.84 -30.99
C GLY A 104 -0.05 -8.47 -30.91
N ASP A 105 0.91 -8.24 -30.01
CA ASP A 105 1.56 -6.96 -29.74
C ASP A 105 2.95 -6.81 -30.37
N GLY A 106 3.33 -7.74 -31.24
CA GLY A 106 4.64 -7.70 -31.92
C GLY A 106 5.84 -8.01 -31.00
N GLY A 107 5.62 -8.53 -29.80
CA GLY A 107 6.68 -8.94 -28.88
C GLY A 107 7.17 -7.82 -27.94
N THR A 108 6.36 -6.81 -27.71
CA THR A 108 6.69 -5.66 -26.81
C THR A 108 7.06 -6.13 -25.42
N ALA A 109 6.37 -7.14 -24.89
CA ALA A 109 6.67 -7.69 -23.57
C ALA A 109 8.10 -8.23 -23.45
N ILE A 110 8.60 -8.89 -24.50
CA ILE A 110 9.95 -9.48 -24.51
C ILE A 110 11.01 -8.39 -24.78
N ARG A 111 10.69 -7.42 -25.63
CA ARG A 111 11.67 -6.40 -26.05
C ARG A 111 11.81 -5.26 -25.05
N GLU A 112 10.71 -4.82 -24.45
CA GLU A 112 10.64 -3.60 -23.64
C GLU A 112 10.33 -3.91 -22.17
N ALA A 113 10.18 -5.20 -21.82
CA ALA A 113 9.75 -5.64 -20.48
C ALA A 113 8.44 -4.96 -20.02
N SER A 114 7.58 -4.57 -20.96
CA SER A 114 6.29 -3.94 -20.69
C SER A 114 5.17 -4.93 -20.94
N LEU A 115 4.37 -5.20 -19.92
CA LEU A 115 3.17 -6.03 -20.06
C LEU A 115 1.98 -5.25 -20.65
N GLY A 116 2.06 -3.92 -20.61
CA GLY A 116 1.02 -3.06 -21.16
C GLY A 116 -0.34 -3.29 -20.51
N ARG A 117 -1.41 -3.23 -21.32
CA ARG A 117 -2.78 -3.39 -20.85
C ARG A 117 -3.25 -4.82 -20.99
N PHE A 118 -3.77 -5.38 -19.89
CA PHE A 118 -4.32 -6.73 -19.86
C PHE A 118 -5.61 -6.80 -19.03
N MET A 119 -6.63 -7.49 -19.52
CA MET A 119 -7.96 -7.60 -18.89
C MET A 119 -8.56 -6.26 -18.43
N GLY A 120 -8.27 -5.17 -19.16
CA GLY A 120 -8.80 -3.83 -18.85
C GLY A 120 -8.02 -3.07 -17.79
N MET A 121 -6.89 -3.60 -17.31
CA MET A 121 -5.98 -2.94 -16.38
C MET A 121 -4.63 -2.68 -17.03
N ASP A 122 -4.00 -1.56 -16.70
CA ASP A 122 -2.64 -1.25 -17.07
C ASP A 122 -1.70 -1.79 -15.99
N ILE A 123 -0.67 -2.55 -16.38
CA ILE A 123 0.24 -3.21 -15.44
C ILE A 123 1.52 -2.39 -15.33
N TYR A 124 1.82 -1.96 -14.11
CA TYR A 124 3.04 -1.21 -13.75
C TYR A 124 3.87 -1.96 -12.71
N MET A 125 5.16 -1.74 -12.74
CA MET A 125 6.10 -2.25 -11.74
C MET A 125 6.56 -1.12 -10.84
N ASP A 126 6.53 -1.35 -9.52
CA ASP A 126 7.06 -0.44 -8.54
C ASP A 126 8.00 -1.17 -7.57
N GLN A 127 9.10 -0.53 -7.25
CA GLN A 127 10.12 -1.06 -6.33
C GLN A 127 9.78 -0.81 -4.86
N ASN A 128 8.89 0.15 -4.58
CA ASN A 128 8.49 0.55 -3.23
C ASN A 128 7.31 -0.26 -2.69
N ILE A 129 6.87 -1.31 -3.40
CA ILE A 129 5.82 -2.20 -2.91
C ILE A 129 6.26 -2.86 -1.60
N ASN A 130 5.48 -2.60 -0.55
CA ASN A 130 5.77 -3.10 0.78
C ASN A 130 5.51 -4.60 0.90
N SER A 131 6.33 -5.27 1.70
CA SER A 131 6.09 -6.64 2.13
C SER A 131 5.39 -6.63 3.49
N HIS A 132 4.36 -7.45 3.62
CA HIS A 132 3.65 -7.66 4.86
C HIS A 132 3.92 -9.05 5.40
N THR A 133 4.26 -9.13 6.69
CA THR A 133 4.40 -10.40 7.40
C THR A 133 3.14 -10.62 8.23
N THR A 134 2.32 -11.58 7.82
CA THR A 134 1.06 -11.89 8.48
C THR A 134 1.26 -12.36 9.92
N GLY A 135 0.23 -12.22 10.71
CA GLY A 135 0.18 -12.78 12.06
C GLY A 135 0.24 -14.31 12.05
N THR A 136 0.39 -14.89 13.22
CA THR A 136 0.51 -16.35 13.41
C THR A 136 -0.84 -17.04 13.51
N GLN A 137 -1.96 -16.32 13.32
CA GLN A 137 -3.28 -16.91 13.28
C GLN A 137 -3.36 -17.90 12.11
N ARG A 138 -3.69 -19.13 12.39
CA ARG A 138 -3.77 -20.21 11.40
C ARG A 138 -5.21 -20.39 10.93
N SER A 139 -5.35 -20.81 9.68
CA SER A 139 -6.66 -21.09 9.07
C SER A 139 -7.39 -22.30 9.66
N ASP A 140 -6.68 -23.12 10.47
CA ASP A 140 -7.27 -24.27 11.18
C ASP A 140 -7.97 -23.87 12.49
N ARG A 141 -7.99 -22.59 12.83
CA ARG A 141 -8.62 -22.08 14.05
C ARG A 141 -9.62 -21.01 13.71
N THR A 142 -10.83 -21.25 14.12
CA THR A 142 -11.94 -20.31 14.01
C THR A 142 -11.85 -19.29 15.13
N LEU A 143 -11.67 -18.03 14.75
CA LEU A 143 -11.99 -16.91 15.62
C LEU A 143 -13.48 -16.59 15.47
N ALA A 144 -14.10 -16.20 16.54
CA ALA A 144 -15.50 -15.79 16.53
C ALA A 144 -15.65 -14.36 17.02
N VAL A 145 -16.72 -13.71 16.60
CA VAL A 145 -17.13 -12.41 17.12
C VAL A 145 -17.62 -12.62 18.55
N HIS A 146 -17.04 -11.89 19.50
CA HIS A 146 -17.46 -11.89 20.88
C HIS A 146 -18.42 -10.74 21.17
N GLN A 147 -19.56 -11.07 21.72
CA GLN A 147 -20.53 -10.08 22.18
C GLN A 147 -20.93 -10.36 23.63
N SER A 148 -20.85 -9.34 24.44
CA SER A 148 -21.31 -9.46 25.82
C SER A 148 -22.82 -9.19 26.01
N SER A 149 -23.49 -8.52 25.07
CA SER A 149 -24.92 -8.16 25.24
C SER A 149 -25.65 -7.57 24.01
N ALA A 150 -25.01 -7.17 22.94
CA ALA A 150 -25.69 -6.57 21.79
C ALA A 150 -24.91 -6.79 20.48
N ALA A 151 -25.65 -7.04 19.39
CA ALA A 151 -25.08 -7.17 18.04
C ALA A 151 -24.23 -5.95 17.64
N VAL A 152 -23.06 -6.19 17.07
CA VAL A 152 -22.24 -5.11 16.50
C VAL A 152 -22.93 -4.60 15.25
N LYS A 153 -23.23 -3.31 15.23
CA LYS A 153 -24.03 -2.72 14.15
C LYS A 153 -23.21 -2.43 12.91
N LYS A 154 -23.88 -2.57 11.76
CA LYS A 154 -23.37 -2.07 10.47
C LYS A 154 -22.78 -0.66 10.61
N GLY A 155 -21.64 -0.44 9.99
CA GLY A 155 -20.92 0.82 10.05
C GLY A 155 -19.93 0.95 11.21
N ALA A 156 -19.88 -0.04 12.13
CA ALA A 156 -18.84 -0.08 13.14
C ALA A 156 -17.48 -0.39 12.50
N SER A 157 -16.42 0.22 13.02
CA SER A 157 -15.04 0.00 12.61
C SER A 157 -14.24 -0.83 13.62
N SER A 158 -14.89 -1.27 14.69
CA SER A 158 -14.28 -2.10 15.73
C SER A 158 -15.27 -3.10 16.29
N PHE A 159 -14.80 -4.27 16.66
CA PHE A 159 -15.58 -5.31 17.33
C PHE A 159 -14.65 -6.20 18.16
N ALA A 160 -15.22 -6.91 19.12
CA ALA A 160 -14.49 -7.84 19.94
C ALA A 160 -14.50 -9.25 19.32
N ILE A 161 -13.41 -9.97 19.49
CA ILE A 161 -13.25 -11.35 19.07
C ILE A 161 -12.85 -12.22 20.26
N ASP A 162 -13.20 -13.51 20.17
CA ASP A 162 -12.75 -14.56 21.07
C ASP A 162 -12.47 -15.87 20.32
N GLY A 163 -12.29 -16.97 21.00
CA GLY A 163 -12.22 -18.31 20.40
C GLY A 163 -10.83 -18.83 20.09
N SER A 164 -9.76 -18.12 20.44
CA SER A 164 -8.41 -18.68 20.29
C SER A 164 -8.12 -19.75 21.34
N ALA A 165 -8.26 -21.02 20.95
CA ALA A 165 -7.82 -22.13 21.80
C ALA A 165 -6.29 -22.19 21.89
N SER A 166 -5.75 -22.29 23.10
CA SER A 166 -4.38 -22.63 23.49
C SER A 166 -3.27 -22.42 22.44
N GLY A 167 -2.66 -21.27 22.46
CA GLY A 167 -1.49 -20.90 21.65
C GLY A 167 -1.48 -19.40 21.39
N SER A 168 -0.33 -18.80 21.44
CA SER A 168 -0.15 -17.38 21.11
C SER A 168 -0.43 -17.16 19.62
N THR A 169 -1.67 -16.83 19.27
CA THR A 169 -2.02 -16.41 17.91
C THR A 169 -2.01 -14.90 17.86
N THR A 170 -1.30 -14.35 16.89
CA THR A 170 -1.22 -12.91 16.68
C THR A 170 -1.93 -12.54 15.39
N ILE A 171 -2.65 -11.44 15.40
CA ILE A 171 -3.18 -10.75 14.23
C ILE A 171 -2.47 -9.42 14.14
N LYS A 172 -1.94 -9.09 12.99
CA LYS A 172 -1.16 -7.88 12.77
C LYS A 172 -1.92 -6.85 11.97
N GLN A 173 -1.47 -5.60 12.09
CA GLN A 173 -1.94 -4.55 11.21
C GLN A 173 -1.65 -4.90 9.75
N GLY A 174 -2.66 -4.76 8.88
CA GLY A 174 -2.55 -5.13 7.47
C GLY A 174 -2.95 -6.57 7.15
N ASP A 175 -3.24 -7.40 8.17
CA ASP A 175 -3.82 -8.72 7.94
C ASP A 175 -5.22 -8.60 7.35
N THR A 176 -5.52 -9.43 6.36
CA THR A 176 -6.86 -9.47 5.77
C THR A 176 -7.67 -10.60 6.39
N ILE A 177 -8.82 -10.25 6.90
CA ILE A 177 -9.78 -11.17 7.53
C ILE A 177 -11.05 -11.24 6.71
N ARG A 178 -11.66 -12.41 6.68
CA ARG A 178 -12.98 -12.66 6.11
C ARG A 178 -13.98 -12.92 7.24
N ILE A 179 -15.05 -12.18 7.27
CA ILE A 179 -16.11 -12.36 8.26
C ILE A 179 -17.32 -12.94 7.56
N THR A 180 -17.84 -14.04 8.11
CA THR A 180 -19.12 -14.60 7.70
C THR A 180 -20.21 -13.97 8.57
N HIS A 181 -21.03 -13.12 7.96
CA HIS A 181 -22.11 -12.41 8.64
C HIS A 181 -23.31 -13.33 8.90
N THR A 182 -24.20 -12.91 9.78
CA THR A 182 -25.44 -13.64 10.12
C THR A 182 -26.32 -13.91 8.90
N SER A 183 -26.28 -13.07 7.90
CA SER A 183 -26.94 -13.27 6.61
C SER A 183 -26.35 -14.40 5.75
N GLY A 184 -25.20 -14.94 6.14
CA GLY A 184 -24.39 -15.90 5.36
C GLY A 184 -23.48 -15.23 4.32
N ASN A 185 -23.54 -13.92 4.17
CA ASN A 185 -22.64 -13.17 3.29
C ASN A 185 -21.24 -13.12 3.88
N LYS A 186 -20.23 -13.18 2.99
CA LYS A 186 -18.82 -13.10 3.38
C LYS A 186 -18.22 -11.80 2.85
N PHE A 187 -17.61 -11.03 3.74
CA PHE A 187 -16.93 -9.80 3.38
C PHE A 187 -15.50 -9.81 3.93
N ASP A 188 -14.61 -9.16 3.18
CA ASP A 188 -13.20 -9.06 3.53
C ASP A 188 -12.91 -7.68 4.12
N TYR A 189 -12.14 -7.68 5.19
CA TYR A 189 -11.73 -6.48 5.92
C TYR A 189 -10.23 -6.53 6.18
N VAL A 190 -9.61 -5.39 6.31
CA VAL A 190 -8.20 -5.28 6.71
C VAL A 190 -8.12 -4.82 8.15
N VAL A 191 -7.23 -5.44 8.91
CA VAL A 191 -7.00 -5.10 10.32
C VAL A 191 -6.14 -3.84 10.41
N THR A 192 -6.63 -2.85 11.16
CA THR A 192 -5.97 -1.54 11.30
C THR A 192 -5.42 -1.27 12.70
N ASN A 193 -5.37 -2.26 13.57
CA ASN A 193 -4.83 -2.11 14.91
C ASN A 193 -3.34 -1.70 14.86
N GLU A 194 -2.96 -0.68 15.62
CA GLU A 194 -1.56 -0.23 15.69
C GLU A 194 -0.63 -1.23 16.38
N SER A 195 -1.18 -2.10 17.23
CA SER A 195 -0.45 -3.15 17.96
C SER A 195 -0.97 -4.52 17.59
N ASP A 196 -0.09 -5.51 17.64
CA ASP A 196 -0.47 -6.91 17.43
C ASP A 196 -1.57 -7.33 18.40
N VAL A 197 -2.65 -7.89 17.87
CA VAL A 197 -3.73 -8.44 18.67
C VAL A 197 -3.40 -9.88 19.01
N THR A 198 -3.22 -10.16 20.30
CA THR A 198 -2.95 -11.51 20.80
C THR A 198 -4.22 -12.06 21.41
N GLY A 199 -4.79 -13.10 20.79
CA GLY A 199 -5.96 -13.80 21.32
C GLY A 199 -5.54 -15.04 22.09
N GLN A 200 -5.51 -14.98 23.40
CA GLN A 200 -5.40 -16.15 24.28
C GLN A 200 -6.62 -16.17 25.20
N ASN A 201 -7.59 -17.01 24.96
CA ASN A 201 -8.75 -17.22 25.85
C ASN A 201 -9.38 -15.95 26.48
N SER A 202 -9.08 -14.79 25.91
CA SER A 202 -9.55 -13.49 26.35
C SER A 202 -10.09 -12.71 25.17
N THR A 203 -11.06 -11.89 25.45
CA THR A 203 -11.65 -10.97 24.48
C THR A 203 -10.60 -9.97 24.01
N ALA A 204 -10.43 -9.84 22.71
CA ALA A 204 -9.58 -8.84 22.09
C ALA A 204 -10.39 -7.98 21.12
N THR A 205 -10.05 -6.70 21.00
CA THR A 205 -10.71 -5.78 20.07
C THR A 205 -9.95 -5.68 18.76
N LEU A 206 -10.63 -5.96 17.66
CA LEU A 206 -10.14 -5.71 16.30
C LEU A 206 -10.72 -4.40 15.74
N ASN A 207 -9.84 -3.58 15.19
CA ASN A 207 -10.21 -2.44 14.36
C ASN A 207 -10.07 -2.85 12.90
N VAL A 208 -11.05 -2.51 12.08
CA VAL A 208 -11.12 -2.94 10.68
C VAL A 208 -11.43 -1.80 9.72
N SER A 209 -10.93 -1.92 8.52
CA SER A 209 -11.24 -1.08 7.38
C SER A 209 -11.65 -1.98 6.19
N PRO A 210 -12.69 -1.64 5.43
CA PRO A 210 -13.69 -0.61 5.67
C PRO A 210 -14.61 -0.91 6.87
N PRO A 211 -15.48 0.02 7.28
CA PRO A 211 -16.50 -0.24 8.30
C PRO A 211 -17.41 -1.41 7.91
N LEU A 212 -17.97 -2.10 8.89
CA LEU A 212 -18.79 -3.29 8.68
C LEU A 212 -19.95 -3.04 7.70
N TYR A 213 -20.09 -3.92 6.73
CA TYR A 213 -21.13 -3.84 5.70
C TYR A 213 -22.50 -4.29 6.21
N GLU A 214 -22.52 -5.16 7.19
CA GLU A 214 -23.74 -5.74 7.80
C GLU A 214 -23.55 -5.88 9.31
N ASP A 215 -24.64 -6.16 10.05
CA ASP A 215 -24.59 -6.44 11.48
C ASP A 215 -23.83 -7.75 11.74
N LEU A 216 -23.13 -7.80 12.86
CA LEU A 216 -22.48 -9.02 13.36
C LEU A 216 -23.17 -9.49 14.64
N ASP A 217 -23.45 -10.78 14.70
CA ASP A 217 -23.92 -11.44 15.89
C ASP A 217 -22.80 -12.24 16.56
N GLU A 218 -23.06 -12.71 17.77
CA GLU A 218 -22.16 -13.61 18.49
C GLU A 218 -21.89 -14.86 17.65
N ASP A 219 -20.68 -15.39 17.76
CA ASP A 219 -20.22 -16.57 17.02
C ASP A 219 -20.09 -16.41 15.50
N ASN A 220 -20.26 -15.20 14.93
CA ASN A 220 -19.91 -15.01 13.54
C ASN A 220 -18.41 -15.32 13.29
N VAL A 221 -18.14 -16.17 12.32
CA VAL A 221 -16.81 -16.71 12.05
C VAL A 221 -15.90 -15.64 11.43
N VAL A 222 -14.71 -15.49 11.99
CA VAL A 222 -13.64 -14.63 11.49
C VAL A 222 -12.48 -15.50 11.02
N GLU A 223 -12.18 -15.47 9.73
CA GLU A 223 -11.11 -16.24 9.09
C GLU A 223 -10.00 -15.32 8.61
N LEU A 224 -8.74 -15.67 8.84
CA LEU A 224 -7.61 -14.99 8.19
C LEU A 224 -7.46 -15.53 6.77
N ILE A 225 -7.55 -14.66 5.77
CA ILE A 225 -7.53 -15.06 4.36
C ILE A 225 -6.13 -15.47 3.89
N ILE A 226 -5.11 -14.74 4.34
CA ILE A 226 -3.72 -14.96 3.92
C ILE A 226 -2.95 -15.53 5.10
N SER A 227 -2.55 -16.78 4.99
CA SER A 227 -1.77 -17.48 6.04
C SER A 227 -0.28 -17.60 5.70
N LEU A 228 0.22 -16.77 4.79
CA LEU A 228 1.62 -16.78 4.39
C LEU A 228 2.47 -15.95 5.34
N ALA A 229 3.65 -16.47 5.69
CA ALA A 229 4.54 -15.79 6.62
C ALA A 229 4.95 -14.38 6.15
N THR A 230 5.15 -14.21 4.84
CA THR A 230 5.48 -12.90 4.25
C THR A 230 4.94 -12.84 2.82
N SER A 231 4.23 -11.78 2.48
CA SER A 231 3.68 -11.54 1.15
C SER A 231 3.94 -10.10 0.69
N GLN A 232 4.10 -9.91 -0.62
CA GLN A 232 4.20 -8.58 -1.20
C GLN A 232 2.81 -8.05 -1.51
N GLN A 233 2.54 -6.83 -1.10
CA GLN A 233 1.21 -6.22 -1.18
C GLN A 233 1.05 -5.49 -2.51
N ASN A 234 0.83 -6.27 -3.58
CA ASN A 234 0.50 -5.73 -4.89
C ASN A 234 -0.88 -5.07 -4.85
N MET A 235 -1.05 -3.94 -5.53
CA MET A 235 -2.27 -3.15 -5.45
C MET A 235 -2.93 -3.02 -6.82
N ALA A 236 -4.26 -3.19 -6.85
CA ALA A 236 -5.08 -2.88 -8.01
C ALA A 236 -6.11 -1.82 -7.63
N PHE A 237 -6.15 -0.74 -8.37
CA PHE A 237 -7.02 0.40 -8.07
C PHE A 237 -7.44 1.14 -9.34
N THR A 238 -8.38 2.06 -9.17
CA THR A 238 -8.81 2.99 -10.22
C THR A 238 -8.13 4.34 -10.05
N GLU A 239 -8.02 5.12 -11.10
CA GLU A 239 -7.35 6.43 -11.13
C GLU A 239 -7.68 7.37 -9.96
N ASN A 240 -8.91 7.31 -9.45
CA ASN A 240 -9.39 8.18 -8.37
C ASN A 240 -9.40 7.50 -6.98
N ALA A 241 -8.78 6.33 -6.83
CA ALA A 241 -8.81 5.61 -5.55
C ALA A 241 -7.92 6.25 -4.49
N ILE A 242 -6.82 6.87 -4.91
CA ILE A 242 -5.87 7.55 -4.03
C ILE A 242 -5.69 8.98 -4.54
N ALA A 243 -5.89 9.96 -3.68
CA ALA A 243 -5.69 11.37 -3.99
C ALA A 243 -4.55 11.93 -3.15
N LEU A 244 -3.54 12.48 -3.81
CA LEU A 244 -2.46 13.21 -3.16
C LEU A 244 -2.74 14.71 -3.27
N ALA A 245 -2.94 15.39 -2.14
CA ALA A 245 -3.05 16.83 -2.07
C ALA A 245 -1.73 17.42 -1.54
N MET A 246 -1.11 18.26 -2.34
CA MET A 246 0.09 18.99 -1.95
C MET A 246 -0.21 20.49 -1.90
N VAL A 247 0.14 21.11 -0.79
CA VAL A 247 0.01 22.57 -0.62
C VAL A 247 1.43 23.12 -0.44
N PRO A 248 1.87 24.07 -1.29
CA PRO A 248 3.16 24.74 -1.08
C PRO A 248 3.12 25.51 0.24
N LEU A 249 4.19 25.42 1.00
CA LEU A 249 4.36 26.19 2.23
C LEU A 249 4.60 27.66 1.88
N ASP A 250 4.03 28.57 2.66
CA ASP A 250 4.26 30.01 2.52
C ASP A 250 5.74 30.35 2.76
N GLU A 251 6.18 31.44 2.13
CA GLU A 251 7.54 31.93 2.29
C GLU A 251 7.77 32.43 3.72
N PRO A 252 8.90 32.10 4.36
CA PRO A 252 9.21 32.58 5.69
C PRO A 252 9.50 34.09 5.65
N MET A 253 8.85 34.87 6.51
CA MET A 253 9.00 36.31 6.60
C MET A 253 10.23 36.76 7.44
N GLY A 254 11.21 35.92 7.69
CA GLY A 254 12.38 36.22 8.50
C GLY A 254 13.46 36.99 7.74
N PRO A 255 14.13 38.00 8.35
CA PRO A 255 15.28 38.67 7.72
C PRO A 255 16.44 37.66 7.54
N GLY A 256 17.03 37.64 6.34
CA GLY A 256 18.16 36.77 6.04
C GLY A 256 17.80 35.35 5.55
N THR A 257 16.55 35.12 5.23
CA THR A 257 16.10 33.87 4.60
C THR A 257 15.70 34.15 3.16
N ASP A 258 16.32 33.50 2.23
CA ASP A 258 15.88 33.50 0.83
C ASP A 258 15.15 32.18 0.57
N SER A 259 13.96 32.26 -0.03
CA SER A 259 13.16 31.07 -0.30
C SER A 259 12.53 31.13 -1.67
N SER A 260 12.44 29.98 -2.31
CA SER A 260 11.73 29.84 -3.56
C SER A 260 10.92 28.55 -3.58
N VAL A 261 9.76 28.58 -4.22
CA VAL A 261 8.93 27.41 -4.44
C VAL A 261 9.18 26.90 -5.86
N VAL A 262 9.61 25.66 -5.96
CA VAL A 262 9.84 24.97 -7.24
C VAL A 262 8.82 23.85 -7.38
N SER A 263 8.14 23.81 -8.54
CA SER A 263 7.22 22.73 -8.88
C SER A 263 7.82 21.90 -10.00
N HIS A 264 7.91 20.60 -9.79
CA HIS A 264 8.38 19.65 -10.80
C HIS A 264 7.54 18.37 -10.76
N ASN A 265 7.07 17.92 -11.92
CA ASN A 265 6.27 16.69 -12.07
C ASN A 265 5.05 16.58 -11.12
N GLY A 266 4.38 17.69 -10.82
CA GLY A 266 3.23 17.71 -9.92
C GLY A 266 3.60 17.79 -8.43
N TYR A 267 4.88 17.77 -8.09
CA TYR A 267 5.38 18.00 -6.74
C TYR A 267 5.79 19.45 -6.58
N SER A 268 5.34 20.09 -5.50
CA SER A 268 5.81 21.43 -5.12
C SER A 268 6.68 21.34 -3.87
N MET A 269 7.81 22.00 -3.93
CA MET A 269 8.78 22.01 -2.86
C MET A 269 9.25 23.44 -2.62
N ARG A 270 9.38 23.82 -1.35
CA ARG A 270 10.00 25.07 -0.96
C ARG A 270 11.46 24.82 -0.60
N ALA A 271 12.37 25.46 -1.31
CA ALA A 271 13.77 25.52 -0.93
C ALA A 271 14.00 26.83 -0.18
N SER A 272 14.57 26.78 1.02
CA SER A 272 14.94 27.96 1.79
C SER A 272 16.42 27.90 2.17
N ILE A 273 17.11 29.02 2.00
CA ILE A 273 18.50 29.21 2.35
C ILE A 273 18.54 30.21 3.51
N THR A 274 19.16 29.82 4.60
CA THR A 274 19.31 30.67 5.79
C THR A 274 20.76 30.69 6.21
N TYR A 275 21.33 31.88 6.37
CA TYR A 275 22.72 32.02 6.84
C TYR A 275 22.79 31.92 8.36
N ASN A 276 23.55 30.95 8.84
CA ASN A 276 23.83 30.77 10.26
C ASN A 276 25.09 31.55 10.67
N HIS A 277 24.88 32.71 11.32
CA HIS A 277 25.97 33.59 11.76
C HIS A 277 26.93 32.97 12.77
N ALA A 278 26.44 32.05 13.59
CA ALA A 278 27.25 31.41 14.63
C ALA A 278 28.26 30.41 14.03
N MET A 279 27.82 29.65 13.02
CA MET A 279 28.66 28.63 12.37
C MET A 279 29.30 29.10 11.06
N LYS A 280 28.92 30.28 10.55
CA LYS A 280 29.35 30.85 9.26
C LYS A 280 29.12 29.89 8.08
N ILE A 281 27.96 29.28 8.06
CA ILE A 281 27.52 28.33 7.03
C ILE A 281 26.12 28.71 6.53
N ASP A 282 25.84 28.36 5.30
CA ASP A 282 24.50 28.42 4.73
C ASP A 282 23.77 27.10 4.99
N GLU A 283 22.62 27.18 5.60
CA GLU A 283 21.72 26.03 5.82
C GLU A 283 20.65 26.03 4.72
N VAL A 284 20.66 24.97 3.91
CA VAL A 284 19.64 24.73 2.90
C VAL A 284 18.63 23.74 3.44
N SER A 285 17.36 24.13 3.52
CA SER A 285 16.25 23.26 3.89
C SER A 285 15.29 23.12 2.72
N LEU A 286 14.86 21.89 2.48
CA LEU A 286 13.90 21.48 1.46
C LEU A 286 12.62 21.00 2.14
#